data_9ea311eded92f236e5ebeaad0a3e6714
#
_entry.id   9ea311eded92f236e5ebeaad0a3e6714
#
_cell.length_a   1.000
_cell.length_b   1.000
_cell.length_c   1.000
_cell.angle_alpha   90.00
_cell.angle_beta   90.00
_cell.angle_gamma   90.00
#
_symmetry.space_group_name_H-M   'P 1'
#
loop_
_entity.id
_entity.type
_entity.pdbx_description
1 polymer ?
#
loop_
_entity_poly.entity_id
_entity_poly.type
_entity_poly.pdbx_seq_one_letter_code
_entity_poly.pdbx_strand_id
1 'polypeptide(L)'
;MKRLSLLTLPLLILTACTLPTRVFIPPLPLPTHRPLTVIAFGSCANQSKPQPIWDAVTTSHPDLFVFLGDNIYGDTDDMNLLRARYAQLGQNPGYQRLLAMTPIIATWDDHDYGANDAGAAYPQKQASKQIFLDFFGEPATSERRQRADGIYTAYTYGSTGQRVQVLLLDTRWNRSPLAQVSEAEYADRRRQRIGPYTATTDPNAQLLGEAQWQWLAVQLRQPAEIRIIATSIPFLQEGTGWEIWANFPAERARMLTLLAETQANGVLFITGDTHRAQFSKQTTGVPYPLWEVNSSGLTENVDWPAPDSSRLGGYYTEDNYGLLRIDWTEADPEIIMEIRAVDNDLVLQNTIRLSELQRPAP
;
A
#
# COMPACT_ATOMS: atom_id res chain seq x y z
N MET A 1 -6.50 79.24 36.12
CA MET A 1 -5.47 78.21 35.86
C MET A 1 -6.16 76.92 35.61
N LYS A 2 -6.35 76.51 34.35
CA LYS A 2 -7.01 75.21 33.97
C LYS A 2 -5.88 74.22 33.70
N ARG A 3 -5.90 73.10 34.44
CA ARG A 3 -4.97 71.96 34.22
C ARG A 3 -5.49 71.11 33.08
N LEU A 4 -4.68 70.95 32.05
CA LEU A 4 -4.93 70.03 30.92
C LEU A 4 -4.38 68.64 31.31
N SER A 5 -5.26 67.65 31.41
CA SER A 5 -4.85 66.24 31.61
C SER A 5 -4.61 65.59 30.24
N LEU A 6 -3.39 65.20 29.99
CA LEU A 6 -3.04 64.36 28.82
C LEU A 6 -3.49 62.91 29.11
N LEU A 7 -4.43 62.41 28.34
CA LEU A 7 -4.71 60.97 28.25
C LEU A 7 -3.67 60.29 27.34
N THR A 8 -2.86 59.44 27.91
CA THR A 8 -1.99 58.52 27.14
C THR A 8 -2.78 57.28 26.77
N LEU A 9 -2.98 57.06 25.48
CA LEU A 9 -3.60 55.86 24.92
C LEU A 9 -2.54 54.75 24.79
N PRO A 10 -2.73 53.56 25.32
CA PRO A 10 -1.77 52.47 25.14
C PRO A 10 -1.85 51.92 23.70
N LEU A 11 -0.70 51.91 23.03
CA LEU A 11 -0.51 51.32 21.71
C LEU A 11 -0.52 49.79 21.87
N LEU A 12 -1.61 49.12 21.47
CA LEU A 12 -1.66 47.65 21.39
C LEU A 12 -0.83 47.20 20.18
N ILE A 13 0.34 46.63 20.43
CA ILE A 13 1.13 45.96 19.41
C ILE A 13 0.51 44.58 19.16
N LEU A 14 -0.27 44.43 18.08
CA LEU A 14 -0.69 43.15 17.55
C LEU A 14 0.54 42.48 16.96
N THR A 15 1.14 41.55 17.68
CA THR A 15 2.07 40.57 17.10
C THR A 15 1.28 39.61 16.19
N ALA A 16 1.37 39.87 14.89
CA ALA A 16 0.89 38.91 13.89
C ALA A 16 1.73 37.62 14.02
N CYS A 17 1.13 36.56 14.56
CA CYS A 17 1.69 35.22 14.44
C CYS A 17 1.68 34.87 12.95
N THR A 18 2.80 35.04 12.28
CA THR A 18 3.03 34.46 10.95
C THR A 18 3.11 32.95 11.13
N LEU A 19 2.04 32.26 10.77
CA LEU A 19 2.07 30.82 10.60
C LEU A 19 3.21 30.49 9.62
N PRO A 20 4.07 29.51 9.93
CA PRO A 20 5.13 29.12 9.01
C PRO A 20 4.50 28.76 7.67
N THR A 21 4.96 29.42 6.60
CA THR A 21 4.59 29.09 5.23
C THR A 21 4.90 27.60 5.02
N ARG A 22 3.86 26.81 4.79
CA ARG A 22 4.01 25.38 4.47
C ARG A 22 4.93 25.28 3.26
N VAL A 23 6.12 24.75 3.43
CA VAL A 23 6.96 24.35 2.31
C VAL A 23 6.31 23.10 1.74
N PHE A 24 5.54 23.26 0.67
CA PHE A 24 5.07 22.12 -0.13
C PHE A 24 6.27 21.63 -0.93
N ILE A 25 6.72 20.42 -0.65
CA ILE A 25 7.70 19.72 -1.48
C ILE A 25 6.88 18.97 -2.54
N PRO A 26 6.94 19.39 -3.82
CA PRO A 26 6.23 18.65 -4.85
C PRO A 26 6.85 17.25 -4.99
N PRO A 27 6.04 16.21 -5.24
CA PRO A 27 6.56 14.88 -5.48
C PRO A 27 7.53 14.88 -6.67
N LEU A 28 8.60 14.10 -6.56
CA LEU A 28 9.55 13.95 -7.66
C LEU A 28 8.86 13.32 -8.88
N PRO A 29 9.24 13.73 -10.10
CA PRO A 29 8.70 13.10 -11.31
C PRO A 29 9.09 11.63 -11.39
N LEU A 30 8.15 10.80 -11.85
CA LEU A 30 8.36 9.37 -12.01
C LEU A 30 9.39 9.09 -13.12
N PRO A 31 10.43 8.27 -12.90
CA PRO A 31 11.51 8.02 -13.85
C PRO A 31 11.12 6.98 -14.93
N THR A 32 10.13 7.27 -15.79
CA THR A 32 9.51 6.30 -16.69
C THR A 32 10.45 5.61 -17.68
N HIS A 33 11.59 6.21 -18.03
CA HIS A 33 12.55 5.63 -19.00
C HIS A 33 13.72 4.90 -18.35
N ARG A 34 13.87 5.01 -17.04
CA ARG A 34 14.97 4.34 -16.30
C ARG A 34 14.44 3.02 -15.74
N PRO A 35 15.21 1.91 -15.88
CA PRO A 35 14.84 0.68 -15.21
C PRO A 35 14.88 0.88 -13.69
N LEU A 36 13.92 0.28 -12.98
CA LEU A 36 13.96 0.22 -11.53
C LEU A 36 14.89 -0.90 -11.10
N THR A 37 15.78 -0.60 -10.17
CA THR A 37 16.72 -1.56 -9.57
C THR A 37 16.44 -1.77 -8.09
N VAL A 38 15.89 -0.75 -7.41
CA VAL A 38 15.56 -0.80 -5.99
C VAL A 38 14.18 -0.19 -5.78
N ILE A 39 13.24 -1.01 -5.30
CA ILE A 39 11.87 -0.60 -5.01
C ILE A 39 11.59 -0.86 -3.53
N ALA A 40 11.36 0.19 -2.75
CA ALA A 40 10.93 0.08 -1.36
C ALA A 40 9.40 0.16 -1.27
N PHE A 41 8.82 -0.51 -0.29
CA PHE A 41 7.38 -0.49 -0.07
C PHE A 41 7.02 -0.79 1.39
N GLY A 42 5.80 -0.40 1.76
CA GLY A 42 5.26 -0.70 3.09
C GLY A 42 3.88 -0.10 3.28
N SER A 43 3.25 -0.44 4.40
CA SER A 43 1.96 0.05 4.86
C SER A 43 1.93 0.29 6.37
N CYS A 44 0.80 0.79 6.87
CA CYS A 44 0.51 0.94 8.28
C CYS A 44 1.46 1.95 8.96
N ALA A 45 1.43 3.18 8.41
CA ALA A 45 2.24 4.32 8.86
C ALA A 45 1.40 5.27 9.73
N ASN A 46 1.23 4.95 11.02
CA ASN A 46 0.49 5.81 11.94
C ASN A 46 1.23 7.12 12.17
N GLN A 47 0.69 8.20 11.63
CA GLN A 47 1.25 9.56 11.68
C GLN A 47 1.37 10.12 13.11
N SER A 48 0.69 9.51 14.09
CA SER A 48 0.73 9.95 15.50
C SER A 48 1.84 9.28 16.31
N LYS A 49 2.53 8.30 15.73
CA LYS A 49 3.69 7.62 16.33
C LYS A 49 5.01 8.20 15.84
N PRO A 50 6.12 7.99 16.54
CA PRO A 50 7.45 8.19 15.98
C PRO A 50 7.63 7.34 14.72
N GLN A 51 8.26 7.87 13.68
CA GLN A 51 8.43 7.21 12.39
C GLN A 51 9.91 7.19 11.94
N PRO A 52 10.81 6.59 12.73
CA PRO A 52 12.23 6.51 12.35
C PRO A 52 12.47 5.67 11.09
N ILE A 53 11.50 4.85 10.71
CA ILE A 53 11.55 3.97 9.53
C ILE A 53 11.86 4.74 8.24
N TRP A 54 11.46 6.01 8.13
CA TRP A 54 11.73 6.80 6.93
C TRP A 54 13.22 7.04 6.68
N ASP A 55 14.03 7.09 7.74
CA ASP A 55 15.49 7.21 7.59
C ASP A 55 16.11 5.91 7.07
N ALA A 56 15.63 4.75 7.55
CA ALA A 56 16.04 3.45 7.04
C ALA A 56 15.69 3.29 5.55
N VAL A 57 14.45 3.61 5.17
CA VAL A 57 14.01 3.59 3.76
C VAL A 57 14.87 4.50 2.91
N THR A 58 15.12 5.74 3.35
CA THR A 58 15.93 6.72 2.61
C THR A 58 17.38 6.23 2.43
N THR A 59 17.95 5.59 3.45
CA THR A 59 19.32 5.03 3.41
C THR A 59 19.45 3.89 2.39
N SER A 60 18.37 3.20 2.05
CA SER A 60 18.36 2.16 1.01
C SER A 60 18.44 2.72 -0.42
N HIS A 61 18.32 4.05 -0.60
CA HIS A 61 18.33 4.75 -1.88
C HIS A 61 17.38 4.14 -2.92
N PRO A 62 16.08 3.97 -2.63
CA PRO A 62 15.17 3.37 -3.58
C PRO A 62 14.92 4.27 -4.80
N ASP A 63 14.79 3.67 -5.98
CA ASP A 63 14.34 4.33 -7.20
C ASP A 63 12.86 4.70 -7.13
N LEU A 64 12.08 3.99 -6.31
CA LEU A 64 10.65 4.16 -6.10
C LEU A 64 10.25 3.69 -4.71
N PHE A 65 9.34 4.42 -4.04
CA PHE A 65 8.63 3.95 -2.87
C PHE A 65 7.15 3.71 -3.19
N VAL A 66 6.61 2.56 -2.78
CA VAL A 66 5.22 2.17 -2.98
C VAL A 66 4.50 2.08 -1.64
N PHE A 67 3.57 3.00 -1.39
CA PHE A 67 2.64 2.86 -0.27
C PHE A 67 1.54 1.84 -0.60
N LEU A 68 1.31 0.92 0.32
CA LEU A 68 0.35 -0.19 0.18
C LEU A 68 -0.94 0.00 0.98
N GLY A 69 -1.24 1.23 1.38
CA GLY A 69 -2.40 1.56 2.21
C GLY A 69 -2.04 1.82 3.67
N ASP A 70 -3.02 2.27 4.45
CA ASP A 70 -2.83 2.76 5.81
C ASP A 70 -1.70 3.78 5.89
N ASN A 71 -1.70 4.67 4.90
CA ASN A 71 -0.69 5.71 4.79
C ASN A 71 -0.81 6.71 5.95
N ILE A 72 -2.00 6.78 6.50
CA ILE A 72 -2.36 7.46 7.77
C ILE A 72 -3.50 6.68 8.44
N TYR A 73 -3.70 6.91 9.73
CA TYR A 73 -4.84 6.43 10.53
C TYR A 73 -5.82 7.58 10.71
N GLY A 74 -6.80 7.64 9.81
CA GLY A 74 -7.86 8.65 9.80
C GLY A 74 -9.03 8.25 10.66
N ASP A 75 -9.60 7.07 10.41
CA ASP A 75 -10.73 6.45 11.11
C ASP A 75 -11.88 7.44 11.39
N THR A 76 -12.32 8.14 10.34
CA THR A 76 -13.26 9.24 10.50
C THR A 76 -14.10 9.48 9.25
N ASP A 77 -15.31 9.95 9.44
CA ASP A 77 -16.16 10.56 8.41
C ASP A 77 -16.06 12.10 8.37
N ASP A 78 -15.27 12.71 9.28
CA ASP A 78 -14.91 14.13 9.21
C ASP A 78 -13.73 14.34 8.25
N MET A 79 -14.02 14.85 7.09
CA MET A 79 -13.04 15.09 6.02
C MET A 79 -12.01 16.18 6.37
N ASN A 80 -12.28 17.05 7.34
CA ASN A 80 -11.28 18.01 7.83
C ASN A 80 -10.26 17.29 8.73
N LEU A 81 -10.72 16.35 9.54
CA LEU A 81 -9.82 15.52 10.34
C LEU A 81 -8.96 14.64 9.43
N LEU A 82 -9.53 14.00 8.40
CA LEU A 82 -8.78 13.19 7.45
C LEU A 82 -7.67 14.02 6.77
N ARG A 83 -7.98 15.24 6.29
CA ARG A 83 -6.96 16.17 5.75
C ARG A 83 -5.88 16.53 6.77
N ALA A 84 -6.26 16.74 8.03
CA ALA A 84 -5.32 17.05 9.09
C ALA A 84 -4.36 15.89 9.38
N ARG A 85 -4.83 14.64 9.31
CA ARG A 85 -4.01 13.44 9.47
C ARG A 85 -2.99 13.29 8.33
N TYR A 86 -3.40 13.49 7.09
CA TYR A 86 -2.47 13.55 5.95
C TYR A 86 -1.47 14.70 6.08
N ALA A 87 -1.93 15.88 6.52
CA ALA A 87 -1.02 17.00 6.76
C ALA A 87 -0.01 16.70 7.88
N GLN A 88 -0.36 15.92 8.88
CA GLN A 88 0.55 15.47 9.94
C GLN A 88 1.65 14.57 9.39
N LEU A 89 1.33 13.57 8.54
CA LEU A 89 2.33 12.77 7.82
C LEU A 89 3.22 13.67 6.95
N GLY A 90 2.62 14.56 6.17
CA GLY A 90 3.36 15.49 5.31
C GLY A 90 4.31 16.42 6.05
N GLN A 91 4.12 16.64 7.36
CA GLN A 91 5.01 17.44 8.21
C GLN A 91 6.12 16.61 8.87
N ASN A 92 6.09 15.27 8.76
CA ASN A 92 7.11 14.42 9.35
C ASN A 92 8.46 14.65 8.65
N PRO A 93 9.53 15.04 9.37
CA PRO A 93 10.82 15.37 8.74
C PRO A 93 11.47 14.20 8.00
N GLY A 94 11.29 12.96 8.50
CA GLY A 94 11.79 11.75 7.84
C GLY A 94 11.08 11.50 6.51
N TYR A 95 9.74 11.59 6.52
CA TYR A 95 8.94 11.49 5.31
C TYR A 95 9.28 12.58 4.27
N GLN A 96 9.52 13.82 4.72
CA GLN A 96 9.96 14.91 3.83
C GLN A 96 11.33 14.62 3.21
N ARG A 97 12.27 13.99 3.94
CA ARG A 97 13.56 13.58 3.37
C ARG A 97 13.36 12.51 2.29
N LEU A 98 12.54 11.50 2.55
CA LEU A 98 12.20 10.49 1.56
C LEU A 98 11.57 11.12 0.31
N LEU A 99 10.57 12.00 0.49
CA LEU A 99 9.87 12.68 -0.60
C LEU A 99 10.79 13.54 -1.48
N ALA A 100 11.84 14.12 -0.89
CA ALA A 100 12.84 14.90 -1.61
C ALA A 100 13.84 14.07 -2.43
N MET A 101 13.95 12.77 -2.16
CA MET A 101 14.95 11.88 -2.76
C MET A 101 14.34 10.78 -3.64
N THR A 102 13.08 10.39 -3.38
CA THR A 102 12.46 9.21 -3.97
C THR A 102 11.07 9.54 -4.49
N PRO A 103 10.74 9.20 -5.74
CA PRO A 103 9.36 9.21 -6.23
C PRO A 103 8.49 8.27 -5.41
N ILE A 104 7.26 8.70 -5.12
CA ILE A 104 6.30 7.93 -4.33
C ILE A 104 5.05 7.69 -5.15
N ILE A 105 4.58 6.43 -5.15
CA ILE A 105 3.25 6.05 -5.62
C ILE A 105 2.49 5.38 -4.48
N ALA A 106 1.15 5.45 -4.50
CA ALA A 106 0.36 4.98 -3.38
C ALA A 106 -0.98 4.38 -3.79
N THR A 107 -1.41 3.38 -3.04
CA THR A 107 -2.81 3.02 -2.88
C THR A 107 -3.25 3.30 -1.44
N TRP A 108 -4.54 3.22 -1.16
CA TRP A 108 -5.08 3.31 0.19
C TRP A 108 -5.44 1.94 0.76
N ASP A 109 -5.68 1.91 2.08
CA ASP A 109 -6.41 0.86 2.74
C ASP A 109 -7.54 1.45 3.60
N ASP A 110 -8.11 0.75 4.55
CA ASP A 110 -9.32 1.15 5.27
C ASP A 110 -9.13 2.38 6.15
N HIS A 111 -8.01 2.49 6.87
CA HIS A 111 -7.76 3.60 7.79
C HIS A 111 -7.59 4.96 7.07
N ASP A 112 -7.02 4.99 5.90
CA ASP A 112 -6.89 6.22 5.11
C ASP A 112 -7.99 6.38 4.04
N TYR A 113 -8.72 5.31 3.71
CA TYR A 113 -9.97 5.39 2.96
C TYR A 113 -11.10 6.00 3.81
N GLY A 114 -11.18 5.64 5.11
CA GLY A 114 -12.18 6.22 5.97
C GLY A 114 -12.28 5.68 7.38
N ALA A 115 -12.54 4.41 7.55
CA ALA A 115 -12.72 3.78 8.85
C ALA A 115 -12.31 2.31 8.79
N ASN A 116 -11.89 1.77 9.92
CA ASN A 116 -11.48 0.37 10.05
C ASN A 116 -12.48 -0.57 9.37
N ASP A 117 -11.94 -1.45 8.51
CA ASP A 117 -12.69 -2.40 7.69
C ASP A 117 -13.76 -1.76 6.77
N ALA A 118 -13.67 -0.47 6.43
CA ALA A 118 -14.61 0.19 5.53
C ALA A 118 -14.47 -0.32 4.09
N GLY A 119 -15.60 -0.41 3.40
CA GLY A 119 -15.70 -0.84 2.00
C GLY A 119 -16.72 0.00 1.23
N ALA A 120 -17.42 -0.62 0.29
CA ALA A 120 -18.32 0.06 -0.67
C ALA A 120 -19.39 0.96 -0.01
N ALA A 121 -19.82 0.62 1.20
CA ALA A 121 -20.86 1.36 1.93
C ALA A 121 -20.35 2.64 2.62
N TYR A 122 -19.03 2.91 2.62
CA TYR A 122 -18.50 4.10 3.29
C TYR A 122 -19.02 5.40 2.65
N PRO A 123 -19.68 6.27 3.42
CA PRO A 123 -20.44 7.39 2.85
C PRO A 123 -19.54 8.50 2.28
N GLN A 124 -18.32 8.67 2.81
CA GLN A 124 -17.43 9.77 2.43
C GLN A 124 -16.39 9.39 1.37
N LYS A 125 -16.49 8.19 0.77
CA LYS A 125 -15.47 7.66 -0.16
C LYS A 125 -15.06 8.60 -1.30
N GLN A 126 -16.00 9.40 -1.84
CA GLN A 126 -15.69 10.38 -2.88
C GLN A 126 -14.82 11.53 -2.35
N ALA A 127 -15.11 12.00 -1.15
CA ALA A 127 -14.34 13.07 -0.52
C ALA A 127 -12.96 12.58 -0.07
N SER A 128 -12.89 11.36 0.49
CA SER A 128 -11.60 10.69 0.81
C SER A 128 -10.72 10.54 -0.42
N LYS A 129 -11.30 10.12 -1.56
CA LYS A 129 -10.59 10.02 -2.83
C LYS A 129 -9.91 11.35 -3.22
N GLN A 130 -10.64 12.47 -3.11
CA GLN A 130 -10.04 13.76 -3.45
C GLN A 130 -8.90 14.13 -2.50
N ILE A 131 -9.07 13.89 -1.20
CA ILE A 131 -8.05 14.17 -0.19
C ILE A 131 -6.80 13.35 -0.44
N PHE A 132 -6.94 12.04 -0.69
CA PHE A 132 -5.86 11.13 -1.02
C PHE A 132 -5.09 11.62 -2.27
N LEU A 133 -5.81 11.86 -3.36
CA LEU A 133 -5.19 12.29 -4.62
C LEU A 133 -4.53 13.68 -4.53
N ASP A 134 -5.08 14.58 -3.70
CA ASP A 134 -4.47 15.89 -3.43
C ASP A 134 -3.18 15.74 -2.62
N PHE A 135 -3.16 14.88 -1.61
CA PHE A 135 -1.98 14.65 -0.79
C PHE A 135 -0.81 14.06 -1.58
N PHE A 136 -1.08 13.08 -2.44
CA PHE A 136 -0.05 12.46 -3.27
C PHE A 136 0.27 13.26 -4.56
N GLY A 137 -0.29 14.46 -4.71
CA GLY A 137 0.04 15.35 -5.83
C GLY A 137 -0.44 14.84 -7.19
N GLU A 138 -1.49 14.02 -7.21
CA GLU A 138 -2.05 13.48 -8.45
C GLU A 138 -2.50 14.61 -9.39
N PRO A 139 -2.06 14.63 -10.66
CA PRO A 139 -2.43 15.70 -11.60
C PRO A 139 -3.94 15.84 -11.79
N ALA A 140 -4.42 17.07 -11.97
CA ALA A 140 -5.85 17.35 -12.19
C ALA A 140 -6.44 16.65 -13.41
N THR A 141 -5.60 16.34 -14.41
CA THR A 141 -5.97 15.68 -15.67
C THR A 141 -5.80 14.16 -15.64
N SER A 142 -5.37 13.58 -14.53
CA SER A 142 -5.11 12.15 -14.44
C SER A 142 -6.40 11.33 -14.54
N GLU A 143 -6.30 10.13 -15.11
CA GLU A 143 -7.42 9.18 -15.14
C GLU A 143 -7.93 8.82 -13.75
N ARG A 144 -7.05 8.76 -12.74
CA ARG A 144 -7.44 8.49 -11.34
C ARG A 144 -8.44 9.51 -10.83
N ARG A 145 -8.27 10.80 -11.17
CA ARG A 145 -9.22 11.86 -10.77
C ARG A 145 -10.51 11.82 -11.55
N GLN A 146 -10.44 11.53 -12.85
CA GLN A 146 -11.60 11.55 -13.75
C GLN A 146 -12.48 10.31 -13.62
N ARG A 147 -11.91 9.19 -13.16
CA ARG A 147 -12.61 7.94 -12.97
C ARG A 147 -13.70 8.08 -11.93
N ALA A 148 -14.88 7.51 -12.20
CA ALA A 148 -16.02 7.56 -11.29
C ALA A 148 -15.83 6.70 -10.05
N ASP A 149 -15.04 5.62 -10.16
CA ASP A 149 -14.77 4.63 -9.11
C ASP A 149 -13.28 4.57 -8.76
N GLY A 150 -12.96 4.26 -7.52
CA GLY A 150 -11.66 3.92 -7.00
C GLY A 150 -10.47 4.79 -7.38
N ILE A 151 -9.30 4.33 -6.96
CA ILE A 151 -8.01 5.01 -7.19
C ILE A 151 -6.98 4.11 -7.88
N TYR A 152 -7.36 2.93 -8.36
CA TYR A 152 -6.45 2.03 -9.04
C TYR A 152 -5.74 2.67 -10.23
N THR A 153 -4.49 2.29 -10.47
CA THR A 153 -3.66 2.84 -11.54
C THR A 153 -2.49 1.93 -11.87
N ALA A 154 -1.81 2.18 -12.98
CA ALA A 154 -0.62 1.45 -13.41
C ALA A 154 0.48 2.40 -13.83
N TYR A 155 1.72 2.01 -13.52
CA TYR A 155 2.93 2.68 -13.95
C TYR A 155 3.85 1.66 -14.61
N THR A 156 4.54 2.05 -15.68
CA THR A 156 5.56 1.22 -16.31
C THR A 156 6.87 2.00 -16.40
N TYR A 157 7.94 1.39 -15.92
CA TYR A 157 9.28 1.94 -15.85
C TYR A 157 10.25 1.10 -16.66
N GLY A 158 11.28 1.73 -17.19
CA GLY A 158 12.30 1.04 -17.97
C GLY A 158 11.95 0.87 -19.46
N SER A 159 12.92 0.40 -20.22
CA SER A 159 12.79 0.10 -21.65
C SER A 159 12.57 -1.39 -21.89
N THR A 160 12.33 -1.78 -23.14
CA THR A 160 12.18 -3.18 -23.53
C THR A 160 13.33 -4.05 -23.01
N GLY A 161 12.99 -5.16 -22.37
CA GLY A 161 13.92 -6.07 -21.70
C GLY A 161 14.13 -5.78 -20.22
N GLN A 162 13.73 -4.59 -19.72
CA GLN A 162 13.91 -4.16 -18.32
C GLN A 162 12.67 -3.43 -17.79
N ARG A 163 11.48 -3.73 -18.34
CA ARG A 163 10.24 -3.06 -17.91
C ARG A 163 9.72 -3.64 -16.61
N VAL A 164 9.49 -2.77 -15.66
CA VAL A 164 8.74 -3.07 -14.44
C VAL A 164 7.40 -2.36 -14.50
N GLN A 165 6.32 -3.12 -14.50
CA GLN A 165 4.96 -2.60 -14.37
C GLN A 165 4.52 -2.71 -12.91
N VAL A 166 4.07 -1.59 -12.31
CA VAL A 166 3.48 -1.57 -10.98
C VAL A 166 1.98 -1.30 -11.12
N LEU A 167 1.17 -2.24 -10.66
CA LEU A 167 -0.28 -2.21 -10.70
C LEU A 167 -0.80 -1.95 -9.28
N LEU A 168 -1.26 -0.73 -9.00
CA LEU A 168 -1.87 -0.39 -7.71
C LEU A 168 -3.37 -0.70 -7.77
N LEU A 169 -3.80 -1.67 -6.98
CA LEU A 169 -5.21 -2.04 -6.88
C LEU A 169 -5.91 -1.20 -5.81
N ASP A 170 -7.22 -1.04 -5.99
CA ASP A 170 -8.12 -0.48 -4.98
C ASP A 170 -9.03 -1.59 -4.45
N THR A 171 -8.78 -2.00 -3.22
CA THR A 171 -9.51 -3.07 -2.53
C THR A 171 -10.60 -2.55 -1.60
N ARG A 172 -10.93 -1.24 -1.65
CA ARG A 172 -11.90 -0.60 -0.75
C ARG A 172 -13.17 -0.12 -1.46
N TRP A 173 -13.02 0.55 -2.60
CA TRP A 173 -14.11 1.27 -3.25
C TRP A 173 -15.36 0.42 -3.53
N ASN A 174 -15.17 -0.80 -4.00
CA ASN A 174 -16.23 -1.74 -4.38
C ASN A 174 -16.38 -2.92 -3.42
N ARG A 175 -15.55 -3.00 -2.38
CA ARG A 175 -15.51 -4.14 -1.49
C ARG A 175 -16.84 -4.35 -0.77
N SER A 176 -17.43 -5.52 -0.97
CA SER A 176 -18.61 -5.99 -0.22
C SER A 176 -18.28 -6.15 1.27
N PRO A 177 -19.29 -6.13 2.16
CA PRO A 177 -19.08 -6.40 3.58
C PRO A 177 -18.35 -7.73 3.80
N LEU A 178 -17.48 -7.76 4.81
CA LEU A 178 -16.80 -8.97 5.26
C LEU A 178 -17.80 -9.90 5.95
N ALA A 179 -17.76 -11.18 5.60
CA ALA A 179 -18.53 -12.20 6.31
C ALA A 179 -17.85 -12.49 7.66
N GLN A 180 -18.64 -12.49 8.73
CA GLN A 180 -18.14 -12.73 10.07
C GLN A 180 -18.69 -14.03 10.63
N VAL A 181 -17.91 -14.71 11.45
CA VAL A 181 -18.38 -15.83 12.27
C VAL A 181 -19.20 -15.31 13.46
N SER A 182 -19.90 -16.20 14.15
CA SER A 182 -20.61 -15.84 15.37
C SER A 182 -19.64 -15.37 16.47
N GLU A 183 -20.13 -14.56 17.41
CA GLU A 183 -19.33 -14.10 18.57
C GLU A 183 -18.77 -15.30 19.39
N ALA A 184 -19.54 -16.38 19.53
CA ALA A 184 -19.10 -17.58 20.24
C ALA A 184 -17.92 -18.25 19.52
N GLU A 185 -18.00 -18.38 18.20
CA GLU A 185 -16.89 -18.91 17.38
C GLU A 185 -15.69 -17.98 17.40
N TYR A 186 -15.90 -16.66 17.31
CA TYR A 186 -14.80 -15.71 17.40
C TYR A 186 -14.08 -15.75 18.74
N ALA A 187 -14.80 -15.96 19.84
CA ALA A 187 -14.19 -16.14 21.16
C ALA A 187 -13.22 -17.34 21.20
N ASP A 188 -13.53 -18.43 20.47
CA ASP A 188 -12.64 -19.58 20.30
C ASP A 188 -11.47 -19.31 19.35
N ARG A 189 -11.73 -18.67 18.21
CA ARG A 189 -10.72 -18.29 17.21
C ARG A 189 -9.70 -17.29 17.80
N ARG A 190 -10.15 -16.32 18.58
CA ARG A 190 -9.28 -15.32 19.21
C ARG A 190 -8.22 -15.93 20.13
N ARG A 191 -8.54 -17.08 20.81
CA ARG A 191 -7.53 -17.83 21.59
C ARG A 191 -6.42 -18.40 20.73
N GLN A 192 -6.71 -18.64 19.47
CA GLN A 192 -5.77 -19.12 18.45
C GLN A 192 -5.22 -17.96 17.58
N ARG A 193 -5.61 -16.69 17.89
CA ARG A 193 -5.24 -15.48 17.16
C ARG A 193 -5.77 -15.41 15.73
N ILE A 194 -6.81 -16.16 15.47
CA ILE A 194 -7.57 -16.10 14.22
C ILE A 194 -8.62 -15.02 14.36
N GLY A 195 -8.76 -14.18 13.33
CA GLY A 195 -9.70 -13.07 13.29
C GLY A 195 -11.16 -13.51 13.13
N PRO A 196 -12.10 -12.53 13.16
CA PRO A 196 -13.54 -12.79 13.11
C PRO A 196 -14.04 -13.14 11.71
N TYR A 197 -13.22 -12.91 10.65
CA TYR A 197 -13.69 -13.01 9.29
C TYR A 197 -13.59 -14.42 8.73
N THR A 198 -14.47 -14.70 7.78
CA THR A 198 -14.53 -15.98 7.06
C THR A 198 -14.79 -15.73 5.59
N ALA A 199 -14.58 -16.75 4.76
CA ALA A 199 -14.93 -16.66 3.35
C ALA A 199 -16.43 -16.41 3.18
N THR A 200 -16.77 -15.41 2.35
CA THR A 200 -18.16 -15.14 1.99
C THR A 200 -18.73 -16.29 1.16
N THR A 201 -20.00 -16.61 1.38
CA THR A 201 -20.76 -17.56 0.57
C THR A 201 -21.60 -16.85 -0.51
N ASP A 202 -21.60 -15.51 -0.53
CA ASP A 202 -22.28 -14.74 -1.57
C ASP A 202 -21.45 -14.78 -2.87
N PRO A 203 -21.94 -15.41 -3.93
CA PRO A 203 -21.21 -15.49 -5.19
C PRO A 203 -21.09 -14.16 -5.92
N ASN A 204 -21.87 -13.13 -5.51
CA ASN A 204 -21.83 -11.78 -6.06
C ASN A 204 -21.01 -10.81 -5.22
N ALA A 205 -20.40 -11.27 -4.14
CA ALA A 205 -19.52 -10.43 -3.33
C ALA A 205 -18.33 -9.96 -4.16
N GLN A 206 -18.07 -8.65 -4.11
CA GLN A 206 -17.04 -8.00 -4.89
C GLN A 206 -15.90 -7.53 -3.98
N LEU A 207 -14.71 -7.51 -4.53
CA LEU A 207 -13.54 -6.84 -3.94
C LEU A 207 -13.12 -5.66 -4.83
N LEU A 208 -12.85 -5.91 -6.12
CA LEU A 208 -12.38 -4.87 -7.03
C LEU A 208 -13.50 -4.15 -7.79
N GLY A 209 -14.61 -4.82 -8.07
CA GLY A 209 -15.66 -4.32 -8.97
C GLY A 209 -15.31 -4.48 -10.47
N GLU A 210 -16.33 -4.52 -11.31
CA GLU A 210 -16.20 -4.93 -12.72
C GLU A 210 -15.31 -4.00 -13.54
N ALA A 211 -15.41 -2.67 -13.34
CA ALA A 211 -14.61 -1.72 -14.09
C ALA A 211 -13.11 -1.88 -13.81
N GLN A 212 -12.72 -2.14 -12.54
CA GLN A 212 -11.34 -2.39 -12.22
C GLN A 212 -10.84 -3.74 -12.78
N TRP A 213 -11.68 -4.77 -12.80
CA TRP A 213 -11.35 -6.04 -13.44
C TRP A 213 -11.07 -5.92 -14.93
N GLN A 214 -11.92 -5.17 -15.66
CA GLN A 214 -11.72 -4.90 -17.08
C GLN A 214 -10.43 -4.11 -17.32
N TRP A 215 -10.19 -3.10 -16.52
CA TRP A 215 -8.95 -2.33 -16.56
C TRP A 215 -7.72 -3.23 -16.30
N LEU A 216 -7.77 -4.07 -15.26
CA LEU A 216 -6.66 -4.96 -14.91
C LEU A 216 -6.36 -5.94 -16.05
N ALA A 217 -7.40 -6.48 -16.71
CA ALA A 217 -7.24 -7.36 -17.85
C ALA A 217 -6.52 -6.66 -19.04
N VAL A 218 -6.76 -5.37 -19.23
CA VAL A 218 -6.03 -4.57 -20.24
C VAL A 218 -4.57 -4.37 -19.80
N GLN A 219 -4.35 -4.04 -18.53
CA GLN A 219 -3.00 -3.78 -18.01
C GLN A 219 -2.11 -5.03 -18.05
N LEU A 220 -2.63 -6.20 -17.68
CA LEU A 220 -1.87 -7.45 -17.67
C LEU A 220 -1.43 -7.92 -19.07
N ARG A 221 -2.09 -7.42 -20.13
CA ARG A 221 -1.68 -7.67 -21.52
C ARG A 221 -0.61 -6.70 -22.03
N GLN A 222 -0.32 -5.63 -21.28
CA GLN A 222 0.75 -4.71 -21.66
C GLN A 222 2.12 -5.39 -21.54
N PRO A 223 3.06 -5.09 -22.42
CA PRO A 223 4.40 -5.67 -22.35
C PRO A 223 5.14 -5.24 -21.07
N ALA A 224 5.57 -6.19 -20.26
CA ALA A 224 6.48 -5.97 -19.13
C ALA A 224 7.23 -7.26 -18.79
N GLU A 225 8.47 -7.15 -18.33
CA GLU A 225 9.27 -8.27 -17.87
C GLU A 225 8.90 -8.66 -16.44
N ILE A 226 8.70 -7.67 -15.57
CA ILE A 226 8.25 -7.86 -14.18
C ILE A 226 6.94 -7.09 -13.98
N ARG A 227 5.98 -7.72 -13.29
CA ARG A 227 4.71 -7.12 -12.89
C ARG A 227 4.55 -7.19 -11.39
N ILE A 228 4.56 -6.05 -10.74
CA ILE A 228 4.31 -5.93 -9.31
C ILE A 228 2.84 -5.58 -9.12
N ILE A 229 2.06 -6.52 -8.59
CA ILE A 229 0.67 -6.27 -8.20
C ILE A 229 0.68 -5.84 -6.73
N ALA A 230 0.43 -4.56 -6.51
CA ALA A 230 0.33 -3.95 -5.20
C ALA A 230 -1.14 -3.95 -4.76
N THR A 231 -1.44 -4.70 -3.74
CA THR A 231 -2.77 -4.78 -3.12
C THR A 231 -2.66 -4.49 -1.63
N SER A 232 -3.59 -3.70 -1.08
CA SER A 232 -3.47 -3.29 0.32
C SER A 232 -3.61 -4.46 1.29
N ILE A 233 -4.43 -5.45 0.98
CA ILE A 233 -4.63 -6.66 1.77
C ILE A 233 -3.95 -7.89 1.15
N PRO A 234 -3.55 -8.90 1.94
CA PRO A 234 -2.85 -10.09 1.45
C PRO A 234 -3.62 -10.92 0.43
N PHE A 235 -2.94 -11.36 -0.64
CA PHE A 235 -3.51 -12.18 -1.71
C PHE A 235 -3.33 -13.68 -1.50
N LEU A 236 -2.13 -14.11 -1.09
CA LEU A 236 -1.80 -15.55 -0.94
C LEU A 236 -2.08 -16.09 0.47
N GLN A 237 -2.18 -15.24 1.49
CA GLN A 237 -2.39 -15.68 2.87
C GLN A 237 -3.74 -16.42 3.03
N GLU A 238 -3.75 -17.43 3.90
CA GLU A 238 -4.91 -18.27 4.14
C GLU A 238 -5.09 -18.60 5.62
N GLY A 239 -6.35 -18.70 6.06
CA GLY A 239 -6.71 -19.18 7.40
C GLY A 239 -6.49 -18.17 8.52
N THR A 240 -6.11 -16.94 8.23
CA THR A 240 -5.82 -15.92 9.26
C THR A 240 -7.07 -15.45 9.99
N GLY A 241 -8.23 -15.48 9.33
CA GLY A 241 -9.48 -14.92 9.83
C GLY A 241 -9.49 -13.39 9.89
N TRP A 242 -8.44 -12.73 9.44
CA TRP A 242 -8.35 -11.28 9.23
C TRP A 242 -8.67 -10.91 7.79
N GLU A 243 -8.64 -9.66 7.42
CA GLU A 243 -8.96 -9.21 6.07
C GLU A 243 -7.91 -9.69 5.07
N ILE A 244 -8.31 -10.52 4.13
CA ILE A 244 -7.46 -11.10 3.07
C ILE A 244 -8.30 -11.40 1.83
N TRP A 245 -7.68 -11.59 0.66
CA TRP A 245 -8.39 -12.00 -0.55
C TRP A 245 -9.15 -13.32 -0.41
N ALA A 246 -8.69 -14.24 0.44
CA ALA A 246 -9.37 -15.51 0.71
C ALA A 246 -10.76 -15.34 1.36
N ASN A 247 -11.09 -14.16 1.91
CA ASN A 247 -12.45 -13.83 2.35
C ASN A 247 -13.43 -13.70 1.14
N PHE A 248 -12.90 -13.46 -0.07
CA PHE A 248 -13.62 -13.31 -1.32
C PHE A 248 -13.18 -14.38 -2.33
N PRO A 249 -13.54 -15.65 -2.15
CA PRO A 249 -12.96 -16.76 -2.91
C PRO A 249 -13.24 -16.67 -4.42
N ALA A 250 -14.39 -16.12 -4.84
CA ALA A 250 -14.69 -15.91 -6.25
C ALA A 250 -13.76 -14.84 -6.89
N GLU A 251 -13.48 -13.77 -6.17
CA GLU A 251 -12.59 -12.70 -6.63
C GLU A 251 -11.12 -13.19 -6.69
N ARG A 252 -10.69 -13.95 -5.67
CA ARG A 252 -9.34 -14.57 -5.69
C ARG A 252 -9.18 -15.55 -6.85
N ALA A 253 -10.17 -16.40 -7.08
CA ALA A 253 -10.18 -17.33 -8.22
C ALA A 253 -10.18 -16.58 -9.56
N ARG A 254 -10.92 -15.47 -9.67
CA ARG A 254 -10.93 -14.60 -10.85
C ARG A 254 -9.55 -14.03 -11.15
N MET A 255 -8.78 -13.60 -10.13
CA MET A 255 -7.40 -13.14 -10.31
C MET A 255 -6.52 -14.24 -10.91
N LEU A 256 -6.56 -15.44 -10.35
CA LEU A 256 -5.78 -16.57 -10.86
C LEU A 256 -6.15 -16.93 -12.31
N THR A 257 -7.44 -16.94 -12.62
CA THR A 257 -7.96 -17.14 -13.98
C THR A 257 -7.46 -16.04 -14.92
N LEU A 258 -7.53 -14.79 -14.50
CA LEU A 258 -7.09 -13.65 -15.32
C LEU A 258 -5.59 -13.69 -15.62
N LEU A 259 -4.75 -14.04 -14.64
CA LEU A 259 -3.32 -14.26 -14.85
C LEU A 259 -3.08 -15.38 -15.87
N ALA A 260 -3.92 -16.43 -15.83
CA ALA A 260 -3.85 -17.52 -16.78
C ALA A 260 -4.25 -17.10 -18.20
N GLU A 261 -5.36 -16.41 -18.37
CA GLU A 261 -5.91 -15.97 -19.65
C GLU A 261 -5.09 -14.89 -20.35
N THR A 262 -4.55 -13.95 -19.57
CA THR A 262 -3.72 -12.86 -20.11
C THR A 262 -2.30 -13.31 -20.43
N GLN A 263 -1.92 -14.52 -20.03
CA GLN A 263 -0.56 -15.05 -20.14
C GLN A 263 0.49 -14.13 -19.49
N ALA A 264 0.09 -13.40 -18.45
CA ALA A 264 0.97 -12.49 -17.73
C ALA A 264 2.08 -13.29 -17.03
N ASN A 265 3.33 -13.01 -17.40
CA ASN A 265 4.54 -13.54 -16.77
C ASN A 265 5.15 -12.50 -15.82
N GLY A 266 6.09 -12.92 -14.97
CA GLY A 266 6.84 -12.01 -14.11
C GLY A 266 6.02 -11.40 -12.97
N VAL A 267 4.91 -12.05 -12.54
CA VAL A 267 4.02 -11.48 -11.52
C VAL A 267 4.54 -11.77 -10.11
N LEU A 268 4.61 -10.71 -9.32
CA LEU A 268 4.95 -10.69 -7.90
C LEU A 268 3.92 -9.81 -7.17
N PHE A 269 3.42 -10.27 -6.03
CA PHE A 269 2.53 -9.49 -5.17
C PHE A 269 3.32 -8.79 -4.07
N ILE A 270 2.99 -7.52 -3.80
CA ILE A 270 3.39 -6.81 -2.59
C ILE A 270 2.13 -6.36 -1.83
N THR A 271 2.10 -6.57 -0.51
CA THR A 271 0.87 -6.45 0.27
C THR A 271 1.09 -5.82 1.65
N GLY A 272 0.01 -5.30 2.24
CA GLY A 272 -0.02 -4.58 3.50
C GLY A 272 -0.94 -5.18 4.58
N ASP A 273 -1.57 -4.33 5.40
CA ASP A 273 -2.64 -4.53 6.38
C ASP A 273 -2.27 -5.28 7.69
N THR A 274 -1.40 -6.26 7.64
CA THR A 274 -1.28 -7.29 8.68
C THR A 274 -0.40 -6.95 9.88
N HIS A 275 0.17 -5.74 9.93
CA HIS A 275 1.06 -5.24 11.00
C HIS A 275 2.28 -6.13 11.28
N ARG A 276 2.81 -6.77 10.24
CA ARG A 276 3.97 -7.65 10.25
C ARG A 276 4.58 -7.78 8.87
N ALA A 277 5.65 -8.54 8.76
CA ALA A 277 6.22 -8.91 7.48
C ALA A 277 6.42 -10.42 7.35
N GLN A 278 6.20 -10.95 6.16
CA GLN A 278 6.43 -12.35 5.80
C GLN A 278 6.52 -12.54 4.30
N PHE A 279 7.04 -13.69 3.87
CA PHE A 279 6.89 -14.18 2.51
C PHE A 279 5.81 -15.25 2.44
N SER A 280 5.04 -15.26 1.35
CA SER A 280 4.10 -16.33 1.02
C SER A 280 4.35 -16.82 -0.40
N LYS A 281 4.09 -18.11 -0.65
CA LYS A 281 4.30 -18.76 -1.96
C LYS A 281 3.20 -19.73 -2.27
N GLN A 282 2.69 -19.69 -3.50
CA GLN A 282 1.75 -20.68 -4.04
C GLN A 282 2.35 -21.32 -5.29
N THR A 283 2.36 -22.66 -5.33
CA THR A 283 2.93 -23.43 -6.45
C THR A 283 1.91 -24.32 -7.16
N THR A 284 0.73 -24.48 -6.57
CA THR A 284 -0.36 -25.35 -7.10
C THR A 284 -1.51 -24.49 -7.63
N GLY A 285 -2.08 -24.90 -8.76
CA GLY A 285 -3.20 -24.18 -9.37
C GLY A 285 -2.82 -22.83 -9.98
N VAL A 286 -1.55 -22.61 -10.26
CA VAL A 286 -0.99 -21.38 -10.82
C VAL A 286 -0.10 -21.67 -12.03
N PRO A 287 0.05 -20.73 -12.97
CA PRO A 287 0.83 -20.95 -14.19
C PRO A 287 2.34 -21.11 -13.95
N TYR A 288 2.86 -20.53 -12.88
CA TYR A 288 4.21 -20.60 -12.34
C TYR A 288 4.14 -20.22 -10.86
N PRO A 289 5.17 -20.44 -10.03
CA PRO A 289 5.14 -20.08 -8.62
C PRO A 289 4.80 -18.61 -8.41
N LEU A 290 3.71 -18.30 -7.72
CA LEU A 290 3.36 -16.96 -7.30
C LEU A 290 3.98 -16.66 -5.94
N TRP A 291 4.53 -15.47 -5.81
CA TRP A 291 5.15 -14.96 -4.59
C TRP A 291 4.40 -13.74 -4.09
N GLU A 292 4.32 -13.63 -2.77
CA GLU A 292 3.84 -12.44 -2.08
C GLU A 292 4.86 -12.01 -1.04
N VAL A 293 5.19 -10.73 -1.07
CA VAL A 293 5.96 -10.06 -0.01
C VAL A 293 5.01 -9.15 0.74
N ASN A 294 4.65 -9.56 1.94
CA ASN A 294 3.89 -8.70 2.86
C ASN A 294 4.87 -7.92 3.71
N SER A 295 4.73 -6.58 3.76
CA SER A 295 5.45 -5.70 4.65
C SER A 295 4.53 -4.58 5.10
N SER A 296 4.09 -4.67 6.33
CA SER A 296 2.96 -3.94 6.87
C SER A 296 3.24 -3.41 8.28
N GLY A 297 4.48 -3.05 8.53
CA GLY A 297 4.95 -2.63 9.85
C GLY A 297 5.71 -1.32 9.81
N LEU A 298 5.29 -0.29 9.03
CA LEU A 298 6.02 0.98 9.03
C LEU A 298 6.03 1.60 10.43
N THR A 299 4.94 1.42 11.21
CA THR A 299 4.86 1.84 12.63
C THR A 299 3.84 1.05 13.45
N GLU A 300 3.10 0.14 12.81
CA GLU A 300 2.10 -0.69 13.49
C GLU A 300 2.59 -2.13 13.57
N ASN A 301 2.49 -2.73 14.76
CA ASN A 301 3.07 -4.04 15.07
C ASN A 301 2.04 -4.95 15.72
N VAL A 302 2.23 -6.25 15.56
CA VAL A 302 1.49 -7.30 16.31
C VAL A 302 2.49 -8.15 17.07
N ASP A 303 2.16 -8.59 18.27
CA ASP A 303 3.07 -9.41 19.08
C ASP A 303 3.41 -10.74 18.42
N TRP A 304 2.47 -11.28 17.63
CA TRP A 304 2.65 -12.50 16.84
C TRP A 304 1.51 -12.66 15.82
N PRO A 305 1.81 -13.27 14.66
CA PRO A 305 0.84 -13.42 13.58
C PRO A 305 -0.19 -14.53 13.84
N ALA A 306 -1.33 -14.41 13.16
CA ALA A 306 -2.26 -15.50 12.98
C ALA A 306 -1.59 -16.69 12.25
N PRO A 307 -2.12 -17.92 12.42
CA PRO A 307 -1.75 -19.04 11.58
C PRO A 307 -1.96 -18.71 10.09
N ASP A 308 -1.02 -19.16 9.25
CA ASP A 308 -1.09 -18.96 7.80
C ASP A 308 -0.35 -20.10 7.10
N SER A 309 -1.09 -20.88 6.31
CA SER A 309 -0.55 -22.05 5.61
C SER A 309 0.29 -21.71 4.38
N SER A 310 0.19 -20.48 3.87
CA SER A 310 0.96 -20.03 2.71
C SER A 310 2.35 -19.49 3.07
N ARG A 311 2.60 -19.30 4.37
CA ARG A 311 3.86 -18.67 4.86
C ARG A 311 5.07 -19.51 4.52
N LEU A 312 6.06 -18.84 3.94
CA LEU A 312 7.36 -19.42 3.65
C LEU A 312 8.40 -18.92 4.64
N GLY A 313 8.90 -19.82 5.49
CA GLY A 313 9.91 -19.47 6.49
C GLY A 313 9.36 -18.69 7.68
N GLY A 314 10.11 -17.70 8.13
CA GLY A 314 9.80 -16.87 9.29
C GLY A 314 8.85 -15.72 9.02
N TYR A 315 8.62 -14.94 10.05
CA TYR A 315 7.92 -13.65 10.01
C TYR A 315 8.68 -12.62 10.87
N TYR A 316 8.34 -11.35 10.70
CA TYR A 316 8.89 -10.26 11.51
C TYR A 316 7.77 -9.33 11.97
N THR A 317 7.79 -8.95 13.25
CA THR A 317 6.68 -8.23 13.91
C THR A 317 7.06 -6.87 14.48
N GLU A 318 8.31 -6.43 14.30
CA GLU A 318 8.74 -5.08 14.65
C GLU A 318 8.60 -4.12 13.45
N ASP A 319 8.94 -2.84 13.65
CA ASP A 319 8.92 -1.85 12.57
C ASP A 319 9.77 -2.30 11.38
N ASN A 320 9.14 -2.32 10.20
CA ASN A 320 9.75 -2.89 9.00
C ASN A 320 9.28 -2.22 7.70
N TYR A 321 10.07 -2.41 6.65
CA TYR A 321 9.69 -2.12 5.28
C TYR A 321 10.20 -3.21 4.34
N GLY A 322 9.51 -3.37 3.22
CA GLY A 322 9.90 -4.30 2.15
C GLY A 322 10.81 -3.63 1.14
N LEU A 323 11.72 -4.41 0.54
CA LEU A 323 12.61 -3.96 -0.50
C LEU A 323 12.73 -5.04 -1.59
N LEU A 324 12.56 -4.63 -2.85
CA LEU A 324 12.88 -5.46 -4.01
C LEU A 324 14.14 -4.89 -4.66
N ARG A 325 15.14 -5.75 -4.89
CA ARG A 325 16.31 -5.43 -5.71
C ARG A 325 16.27 -6.26 -6.97
N ILE A 326 16.48 -5.63 -8.10
CA ILE A 326 16.46 -6.28 -9.42
C ILE A 326 17.82 -6.08 -10.06
N ASP A 327 18.53 -7.20 -10.26
CA ASP A 327 19.79 -7.20 -10.98
C ASP A 327 19.55 -7.51 -12.47
N TRP A 328 19.58 -6.46 -13.27
CA TRP A 328 19.41 -6.53 -14.72
C TRP A 328 20.70 -6.83 -15.48
N THR A 329 21.83 -7.02 -14.79
CA THR A 329 23.13 -7.27 -15.45
C THR A 329 23.27 -8.70 -15.94
N GLU A 330 22.51 -9.61 -15.34
CA GLU A 330 22.46 -11.02 -15.70
C GLU A 330 21.49 -11.27 -16.88
N ALA A 331 21.78 -12.30 -17.69
CA ALA A 331 20.90 -12.72 -18.80
C ALA A 331 19.52 -13.18 -18.30
N ASP A 332 19.46 -13.78 -17.11
CA ASP A 332 18.24 -14.10 -16.36
C ASP A 332 18.25 -13.25 -15.07
N PRO A 333 17.57 -12.12 -15.06
CA PRO A 333 17.60 -11.18 -13.94
C PRO A 333 17.28 -11.81 -12.59
N GLU A 334 18.03 -11.42 -11.57
CA GLU A 334 17.78 -11.82 -10.19
C GLU A 334 16.87 -10.82 -9.50
N ILE A 335 15.89 -11.32 -8.78
CA ILE A 335 14.97 -10.52 -7.96
C ILE A 335 15.20 -10.92 -6.51
N ILE A 336 15.78 -10.02 -5.72
CA ILE A 336 16.02 -10.20 -4.29
C ILE A 336 14.89 -9.49 -3.55
N MET A 337 14.15 -10.24 -2.74
CA MET A 337 13.07 -9.76 -1.89
C MET A 337 13.57 -9.69 -0.46
N GLU A 338 13.56 -8.51 0.14
CA GLU A 338 14.08 -8.27 1.49
C GLU A 338 12.99 -7.68 2.39
N ILE A 339 13.03 -8.06 3.67
CA ILE A 339 12.39 -7.32 4.76
C ILE A 339 13.49 -6.72 5.60
N ARG A 340 13.38 -5.44 5.87
CA ARG A 340 14.38 -4.68 6.62
C ARG A 340 13.76 -4.02 7.84
N ALA A 341 14.51 -4.00 8.92
CA ALA A 341 14.16 -3.36 10.19
C ALA A 341 14.38 -1.83 10.15
N VAL A 342 13.98 -1.16 11.20
CA VAL A 342 14.10 0.30 11.37
C VAL A 342 15.53 0.84 11.36
N ASP A 343 16.52 0.01 11.70
CA ASP A 343 17.94 0.30 11.62
C ASP A 343 18.58 -0.08 10.28
N ASN A 344 17.74 -0.50 9.32
CA ASN A 344 18.11 -0.99 8.01
C ASN A 344 18.76 -2.38 7.99
N ASP A 345 18.72 -3.11 9.09
CA ASP A 345 19.20 -4.49 9.14
C ASP A 345 18.32 -5.41 8.30
N LEU A 346 18.96 -6.36 7.62
CA LEU A 346 18.28 -7.40 6.84
C LEU A 346 17.70 -8.46 7.79
N VAL A 347 16.36 -8.61 7.78
CA VAL A 347 15.66 -9.53 8.68
C VAL A 347 15.23 -10.81 7.98
N LEU A 348 14.60 -10.68 6.81
CA LEU A 348 14.19 -11.81 6.00
C LEU A 348 14.60 -11.56 4.54
N GLN A 349 14.98 -12.63 3.84
CA GLN A 349 15.33 -12.56 2.43
C GLN A 349 14.91 -13.81 1.68
N ASN A 350 14.45 -13.59 0.45
CA ASN A 350 14.35 -14.63 -0.58
C ASN A 350 14.88 -14.09 -1.90
N THR A 351 15.39 -14.98 -2.73
CA THR A 351 15.92 -14.65 -4.05
C THR A 351 15.31 -15.59 -5.07
N ILE A 352 14.91 -15.05 -6.21
CA ILE A 352 14.38 -15.80 -7.36
C ILE A 352 14.99 -15.28 -8.65
N ARG A 353 14.96 -16.11 -9.69
CA ARG A 353 15.25 -15.68 -11.05
C ARG A 353 13.98 -15.29 -11.79
N LEU A 354 14.08 -14.35 -12.71
CA LEU A 354 12.94 -13.93 -13.53
C LEU A 354 12.34 -15.11 -14.31
N SER A 355 13.16 -16.06 -14.76
CA SER A 355 12.71 -17.29 -15.43
C SER A 355 11.78 -18.16 -14.57
N GLU A 356 11.90 -18.11 -13.24
CA GLU A 356 11.01 -18.83 -12.32
C GLU A 356 9.57 -18.25 -12.29
N LEU A 357 9.41 -17.00 -12.74
CA LEU A 357 8.12 -16.33 -12.87
C LEU A 357 7.59 -16.40 -14.33
N GLN A 358 8.04 -17.35 -15.11
CA GLN A 358 7.62 -17.56 -16.48
C GLN A 358 6.83 -18.86 -16.60
N ARG A 359 5.87 -18.87 -17.51
CA ARG A 359 5.20 -20.10 -17.89
C ARG A 359 6.21 -21.07 -18.51
N PRO A 360 6.09 -22.36 -18.24
CA PRO A 360 6.84 -23.33 -19.02
C PRO A 360 6.61 -23.12 -20.52
N ALA A 361 7.67 -23.24 -21.29
CA ALA A 361 7.54 -23.23 -22.75
C ALA A 361 6.59 -24.38 -23.18
N PRO A 362 5.71 -24.16 -24.18
CA PRO A 362 4.77 -25.16 -24.64
C PRO A 362 5.44 -26.39 -25.22
#